data_9d32e5eeab3cc86cb85d94bc5b3370f7
#
_entry.id   9d32e5eeab3cc86cb85d94bc5b3370f7
#
_cell.length_a   1.000
_cell.length_b   1.000
_cell.length_c   1.000
_cell.angle_alpha   90.00
_cell.angle_beta   90.00
_cell.angle_gamma   90.00
#
_symmetry.space_group_name_H-M   'P 1'
#
loop_
_entity.id
_entity.type
_entity.pdbx_description
1 polymer ?
#
loop_
_entity_poly.entity_id
_entity_poly.type
_entity_poly.pdbx_seq_one_letter_code
_entity_poly.pdbx_strand_id
1 'polypeptide(L)'
;MKHKSRKIITKRLISLLIFITTINVSFAQGYISETIQHDGLIREYSIYVPASYDGTTNFPLLFNLHGGGGTNSVWQVSSDMRPIADTADFILVYPQARPDPSDGNSFNWIPKVPGTFDDVPFFSSLIDTIASNYQIDQNKIYACGYSLGGDMTFELGCKLNNRIAAIAPVARTMQANPNSFCSPSHPTGVLTILGTADSVSVYNGITYFGVEYYISAAATHIYWATHNNCDTTATVNIVSPSVERYSWSTASGCTYVEELKVIGGGHDWPGSFGNMTIDANIEIWQFVSRYDINGLIGCINTSIIEDNVQTDNYKVFPNPFHEELTIEVKSDISNDFKIHNVVGELITSGKLNSQFNTIDLSSLAPNVYILNIKNQSIRLVKTK
;
A
#
# COMPACT_ATOMS: atom_id res chain seq x y z
N MET A 1 78.41 -18.86 -56.19
CA MET A 1 77.66 -17.77 -55.56
C MET A 1 76.21 -18.22 -55.39
N LYS A 2 75.77 -18.53 -54.12
CA LYS A 2 74.44 -19.02 -53.85
C LYS A 2 73.66 -17.90 -53.15
N HIS A 3 72.63 -17.34 -53.81
CA HIS A 3 71.71 -16.40 -53.23
C HIS A 3 70.71 -17.13 -52.33
N LYS A 4 70.68 -16.77 -51.02
CA LYS A 4 69.64 -17.20 -50.08
C LYS A 4 68.54 -16.17 -50.07
N SER A 5 67.35 -16.53 -50.58
CA SER A 5 66.12 -15.79 -50.45
C SER A 5 65.54 -15.92 -49.04
N ARG A 6 65.37 -14.81 -48.33
CA ARG A 6 64.68 -14.74 -47.04
C ARG A 6 63.16 -14.56 -47.29
N LYS A 7 62.34 -15.55 -46.86
CA LYS A 7 60.87 -15.44 -46.78
C LYS A 7 60.49 -14.66 -45.54
N ILE A 8 59.84 -13.52 -45.71
CA ILE A 8 59.21 -12.75 -44.65
C ILE A 8 57.82 -13.33 -44.43
N ILE A 9 57.59 -13.91 -43.23
CA ILE A 9 56.26 -14.40 -42.81
C ILE A 9 55.58 -13.26 -42.11
N THR A 10 54.60 -12.63 -42.75
CA THR A 10 53.71 -11.64 -42.18
C THR A 10 52.61 -12.35 -41.36
N LYS A 11 52.69 -12.27 -40.01
CA LYS A 11 51.62 -12.70 -39.12
C LYS A 11 50.48 -11.70 -39.22
N ARG A 12 49.37 -12.11 -39.82
CA ARG A 12 48.10 -11.36 -39.73
C ARG A 12 47.46 -11.67 -38.37
N LEU A 13 47.41 -10.66 -37.48
CA LEU A 13 46.53 -10.67 -36.31
C LEU A 13 45.07 -10.52 -36.80
N ILE A 14 44.29 -11.56 -36.59
CA ILE A 14 42.84 -11.49 -36.74
C ILE A 14 42.27 -11.01 -35.39
N SER A 15 41.90 -9.74 -35.29
CA SER A 15 41.11 -9.22 -34.17
C SER A 15 39.69 -9.76 -34.26
N LEU A 16 39.34 -10.67 -33.37
CA LEU A 16 37.98 -11.14 -33.21
C LEU A 16 37.20 -10.07 -32.43
N LEU A 17 36.38 -9.27 -33.13
CA LEU A 17 35.41 -8.37 -32.51
C LEU A 17 34.25 -9.20 -32.00
N ILE A 18 34.16 -9.40 -30.69
CA ILE A 18 32.98 -9.99 -30.03
C ILE A 18 31.91 -8.90 -29.99
N PHE A 19 30.92 -9.00 -30.86
CA PHE A 19 29.70 -8.21 -30.78
C PHE A 19 28.84 -8.79 -29.63
N ILE A 20 28.84 -8.13 -28.49
CA ILE A 20 27.84 -8.40 -27.42
C ILE A 20 26.55 -7.78 -27.91
N THR A 21 25.67 -8.58 -28.50
CA THR A 21 24.29 -8.18 -28.74
C THR A 21 23.55 -8.18 -27.41
N THR A 22 23.30 -7.00 -26.84
CA THR A 22 22.31 -6.85 -25.77
C THR A 22 20.95 -7.24 -26.34
N ILE A 23 20.41 -8.36 -25.88
CA ILE A 23 19.03 -8.73 -26.16
C ILE A 23 18.19 -7.76 -25.32
N ASN A 24 17.69 -6.70 -25.94
CA ASN A 24 16.60 -5.92 -25.36
C ASN A 24 15.37 -6.82 -25.37
N VAL A 25 15.01 -7.39 -24.22
CA VAL A 25 13.73 -8.05 -24.02
C VAL A 25 12.69 -6.92 -23.98
N SER A 26 12.07 -6.65 -25.13
CA SER A 26 10.91 -5.77 -25.19
C SER A 26 9.74 -6.54 -24.61
N PHE A 27 9.31 -6.21 -23.40
CA PHE A 27 8.08 -6.73 -22.84
C PHE A 27 6.90 -6.22 -23.69
N ALA A 28 5.98 -7.11 -24.00
CA ALA A 28 4.82 -6.78 -24.80
C ALA A 28 3.96 -5.73 -24.08
N GLN A 29 3.63 -4.62 -24.77
CA GLN A 29 2.73 -3.56 -24.28
C GLN A 29 1.26 -4.01 -24.25
N GLY A 30 0.99 -5.18 -23.73
CA GLY A 30 -0.35 -5.76 -23.65
C GLY A 30 -0.55 -6.58 -22.38
N TYR A 31 -1.80 -6.91 -22.10
CA TYR A 31 -2.10 -7.86 -21.04
C TYR A 31 -1.59 -9.26 -21.40
N ILE A 32 -0.93 -9.91 -20.44
CA ILE A 32 -0.51 -11.29 -20.53
C ILE A 32 -1.51 -12.10 -19.69
N SER A 33 -2.14 -13.13 -20.30
CA SER A 33 -3.03 -14.05 -19.58
C SER A 33 -2.21 -15.20 -19.02
N GLU A 34 -2.34 -15.41 -17.71
CA GLU A 34 -1.57 -16.39 -16.95
C GLU A 34 -2.49 -17.22 -16.06
N THR A 35 -1.99 -18.31 -15.53
CA THR A 35 -2.72 -19.20 -14.62
C THR A 35 -1.87 -19.61 -13.43
N ILE A 36 -2.55 -19.92 -12.32
CA ILE A 36 -1.96 -20.48 -11.11
C ILE A 36 -2.82 -21.63 -10.59
N GLN A 37 -2.19 -22.71 -10.13
CA GLN A 37 -2.88 -23.76 -9.38
C GLN A 37 -3.11 -23.31 -7.94
N HIS A 38 -4.37 -23.30 -7.51
CA HIS A 38 -4.72 -22.97 -6.13
C HIS A 38 -5.98 -23.77 -5.72
N ASP A 39 -5.96 -24.42 -4.56
CA ASP A 39 -7.06 -25.24 -4.03
C ASP A 39 -7.63 -26.26 -5.03
N GLY A 40 -6.76 -26.92 -5.81
CA GLY A 40 -7.16 -27.90 -6.81
C GLY A 40 -7.82 -27.30 -8.06
N LEU A 41 -7.89 -25.99 -8.18
CA LEU A 41 -8.43 -25.26 -9.32
C LEU A 41 -7.31 -24.56 -10.10
N ILE A 42 -7.50 -24.45 -11.42
CA ILE A 42 -6.74 -23.53 -12.24
C ILE A 42 -7.41 -22.16 -12.11
N ARG A 43 -6.68 -21.19 -11.58
CA ARG A 43 -7.14 -19.81 -11.41
C ARG A 43 -6.43 -18.93 -12.44
N GLU A 44 -7.19 -18.08 -13.11
CA GLU A 44 -6.70 -17.21 -14.18
C GLU A 44 -6.44 -15.79 -13.66
N TYR A 45 -5.50 -15.10 -14.27
CA TYR A 45 -5.29 -13.66 -14.09
C TYR A 45 -4.69 -13.05 -15.36
N SER A 46 -4.94 -11.76 -15.55
CA SER A 46 -4.24 -10.95 -16.55
C SER A 46 -3.27 -10.03 -15.86
N ILE A 47 -2.04 -9.96 -16.36
CA ILE A 47 -1.00 -9.08 -15.85
C ILE A 47 -0.56 -8.10 -16.93
N TYR A 48 -0.35 -6.85 -16.55
CA TYR A 48 0.26 -5.82 -17.38
C TYR A 48 1.56 -5.35 -16.74
N VAL A 49 2.62 -5.41 -17.51
CA VAL A 49 3.95 -4.96 -17.11
C VAL A 49 4.31 -3.76 -18.00
N PRO A 50 4.51 -2.56 -17.43
CA PRO A 50 4.81 -1.36 -18.22
C PRO A 50 6.14 -1.47 -18.94
N ALA A 51 6.27 -0.72 -20.05
CA ALA A 51 7.47 -0.78 -20.90
C ALA A 51 8.75 -0.27 -20.20
N SER A 52 8.60 0.49 -19.12
CA SER A 52 9.71 0.96 -18.27
C SER A 52 10.29 -0.13 -17.37
N TYR A 53 9.60 -1.27 -17.22
CA TYR A 53 10.07 -2.37 -16.36
C TYR A 53 11.29 -3.05 -16.98
N ASP A 54 12.41 -3.00 -16.27
CA ASP A 54 13.71 -3.51 -16.72
C ASP A 54 14.13 -4.85 -16.06
N GLY A 55 13.30 -5.36 -15.14
CA GLY A 55 13.58 -6.58 -14.37
C GLY A 55 14.59 -6.40 -13.24
N THR A 56 15.06 -5.19 -12.97
CA THR A 56 16.04 -4.88 -11.90
C THR A 56 15.48 -3.98 -10.81
N THR A 57 14.53 -3.12 -11.15
CA THR A 57 13.86 -2.21 -10.24
C THR A 57 12.61 -2.88 -9.66
N ASN A 58 12.41 -2.75 -8.34
CA ASN A 58 11.20 -3.27 -7.68
C ASN A 58 10.02 -2.32 -7.94
N PHE A 59 9.01 -2.81 -8.65
CA PHE A 59 7.80 -2.05 -8.96
C PHE A 59 6.69 -2.34 -7.95
N PRO A 60 5.87 -1.35 -7.55
CA PRO A 60 4.62 -1.59 -6.84
C PRO A 60 3.70 -2.54 -7.60
N LEU A 61 2.82 -3.23 -6.88
CA LEU A 61 1.83 -4.15 -7.45
C LEU A 61 0.41 -3.66 -7.11
N LEU A 62 -0.47 -3.57 -8.10
CA LEU A 62 -1.89 -3.24 -7.90
C LEU A 62 -2.77 -4.36 -8.44
N PHE A 63 -3.61 -4.92 -7.58
CA PHE A 63 -4.73 -5.79 -7.95
C PHE A 63 -5.98 -4.94 -8.24
N ASN A 64 -6.65 -5.19 -9.37
CA ASN A 64 -7.90 -4.53 -9.74
C ASN A 64 -8.99 -5.58 -10.01
N LEU A 65 -9.98 -5.65 -9.13
CA LEU A 65 -10.94 -6.75 -9.01
C LEU A 65 -12.28 -6.41 -9.66
N HIS A 66 -12.76 -7.28 -10.55
CA HIS A 66 -14.07 -7.13 -11.20
C HIS A 66 -15.24 -7.32 -10.23
N GLY A 67 -16.43 -6.84 -10.61
CA GLY A 67 -17.68 -7.05 -9.88
C GLY A 67 -18.21 -8.48 -10.01
N GLY A 68 -19.26 -8.80 -9.25
CA GLY A 68 -19.92 -10.11 -9.29
C GLY A 68 -20.42 -10.50 -10.68
N GLY A 69 -20.22 -11.77 -11.07
CA GLY A 69 -20.54 -12.29 -12.40
C GLY A 69 -19.65 -11.77 -13.54
N GLY A 70 -18.68 -10.88 -13.24
CA GLY A 70 -17.77 -10.30 -14.21
C GLY A 70 -16.61 -11.23 -14.60
N THR A 71 -15.81 -10.77 -15.55
CA THR A 71 -14.56 -11.43 -15.94
C THR A 71 -13.41 -10.43 -15.95
N ASN A 72 -12.20 -10.93 -15.71
CA ASN A 72 -10.97 -10.11 -15.78
C ASN A 72 -10.82 -9.46 -17.16
N SER A 73 -11.13 -10.17 -18.24
CA SER A 73 -11.01 -9.68 -19.63
C SER A 73 -11.96 -8.52 -19.95
N VAL A 74 -13.18 -8.52 -19.41
CA VAL A 74 -14.12 -7.39 -19.56
C VAL A 74 -13.68 -6.25 -18.64
N TRP A 75 -13.28 -6.58 -17.40
CA TRP A 75 -12.94 -5.59 -16.40
C TRP A 75 -11.69 -4.78 -16.75
N GLN A 76 -10.67 -5.41 -17.32
CA GLN A 76 -9.46 -4.71 -17.79
C GLN A 76 -9.74 -3.67 -18.90
N VAL A 77 -10.88 -3.77 -19.59
CA VAL A 77 -11.33 -2.75 -20.56
C VAL A 77 -12.14 -1.67 -19.86
N SER A 78 -13.00 -2.06 -18.91
CA SER A 78 -13.87 -1.12 -18.18
C SER A 78 -13.11 -0.26 -17.16
N SER A 79 -11.98 -0.72 -16.66
CA SER A 79 -11.14 -0.01 -15.69
C SER A 79 -9.67 -0.01 -16.14
N ASP A 80 -9.42 0.41 -17.39
CA ASP A 80 -8.07 0.37 -17.98
C ASP A 80 -7.12 1.34 -17.27
N MET A 81 -6.24 0.78 -16.45
CA MET A 81 -5.21 1.54 -15.72
C MET A 81 -3.82 1.49 -16.37
N ARG A 82 -3.66 0.89 -17.57
CA ARG A 82 -2.36 0.82 -18.25
C ARG A 82 -1.72 2.20 -18.47
N PRO A 83 -2.44 3.26 -18.91
CA PRO A 83 -1.83 4.56 -19.09
C PRO A 83 -1.24 5.13 -17.78
N ILE A 84 -1.82 4.78 -16.63
CA ILE A 84 -1.32 5.19 -15.32
C ILE A 84 -0.12 4.30 -14.94
N ALA A 85 -0.21 2.99 -15.19
CA ALA A 85 0.89 2.06 -14.94
C ALA A 85 2.16 2.43 -15.71
N ASP A 86 2.02 2.86 -16.97
CA ASP A 86 3.14 3.30 -17.82
C ASP A 86 3.81 4.58 -17.34
N THR A 87 3.07 5.46 -16.65
CA THR A 87 3.59 6.75 -16.19
C THR A 87 4.02 6.74 -14.73
N ALA A 88 3.56 5.77 -13.97
CA ALA A 88 3.78 5.68 -12.53
C ALA A 88 4.53 4.40 -12.08
N ASP A 89 5.00 3.61 -13.06
CA ASP A 89 5.90 2.47 -12.87
C ASP A 89 5.38 1.43 -11.86
N PHE A 90 4.20 0.83 -12.13
CA PHE A 90 3.66 -0.26 -11.32
C PHE A 90 3.16 -1.43 -12.18
N ILE A 91 3.21 -2.64 -11.62
CA ILE A 91 2.64 -3.84 -12.24
C ILE A 91 1.16 -3.93 -11.89
N LEU A 92 0.31 -4.14 -12.89
CA LEU A 92 -1.13 -4.16 -12.76
C LEU A 92 -1.66 -5.56 -13.02
N VAL A 93 -2.53 -6.07 -12.13
CA VAL A 93 -3.07 -7.42 -12.19
C VAL A 93 -4.58 -7.41 -12.08
N TYR A 94 -5.24 -8.10 -12.99
CA TYR A 94 -6.68 -8.37 -12.99
C TYR A 94 -6.89 -9.88 -12.76
N PRO A 95 -7.07 -10.31 -11.51
CA PRO A 95 -7.37 -11.71 -11.23
C PRO A 95 -8.79 -12.06 -11.66
N GLN A 96 -9.05 -13.35 -11.89
CA GLN A 96 -10.37 -13.89 -12.15
C GLN A 96 -10.93 -14.54 -10.89
N ALA A 97 -12.14 -14.12 -10.49
CA ALA A 97 -12.89 -14.78 -9.44
C ALA A 97 -13.21 -16.23 -9.81
N ARG A 98 -13.40 -17.08 -8.82
CA ARG A 98 -13.80 -18.46 -9.06
C ARG A 98 -15.31 -18.57 -9.33
N PRO A 99 -15.77 -19.63 -10.03
CA PRO A 99 -17.18 -19.96 -10.09
C PRO A 99 -17.74 -20.21 -8.68
N ASP A 100 -18.87 -19.59 -8.36
CA ASP A 100 -19.59 -19.80 -7.10
C ASP A 100 -20.69 -20.86 -7.30
N PRO A 101 -20.55 -22.07 -6.76
CA PRO A 101 -21.57 -23.12 -6.89
C PRO A 101 -22.90 -22.73 -6.27
N SER A 102 -22.89 -21.83 -5.30
CA SER A 102 -24.09 -21.34 -4.61
C SER A 102 -24.84 -20.26 -5.40
N ASP A 103 -24.26 -19.77 -6.51
CA ASP A 103 -24.83 -18.76 -7.42
C ASP A 103 -24.82 -19.19 -8.88
N GLY A 104 -25.14 -20.44 -9.16
CA GLY A 104 -25.20 -20.95 -10.54
C GLY A 104 -23.86 -20.92 -11.28
N ASN A 105 -22.74 -20.95 -10.55
CA ASN A 105 -21.38 -20.80 -11.05
C ASN A 105 -21.06 -19.42 -11.64
N SER A 106 -21.75 -18.37 -11.20
CA SER A 106 -21.30 -16.99 -11.45
C SER A 106 -19.91 -16.76 -10.86
N PHE A 107 -19.10 -15.92 -11.51
CA PHE A 107 -17.78 -15.59 -10.99
C PHE A 107 -17.90 -14.59 -9.82
N ASN A 108 -17.72 -15.10 -8.59
CA ASN A 108 -17.85 -14.31 -7.37
C ASN A 108 -16.59 -14.43 -6.50
N TRP A 109 -16.19 -13.32 -5.89
CA TRP A 109 -15.09 -13.26 -4.92
C TRP A 109 -15.53 -13.75 -3.54
N ILE A 110 -16.78 -13.46 -3.20
CA ILE A 110 -17.43 -13.85 -1.94
C ILE A 110 -18.60 -14.76 -2.31
N PRO A 111 -18.69 -15.95 -1.72
CA PRO A 111 -19.77 -16.87 -2.04
C PRO A 111 -21.11 -16.37 -1.50
N LYS A 112 -22.20 -16.61 -2.23
CA LYS A 112 -23.56 -16.30 -1.73
C LYS A 112 -23.93 -17.09 -0.48
N VAL A 113 -23.44 -18.32 -0.36
CA VAL A 113 -23.56 -19.10 0.87
C VAL A 113 -22.25 -19.01 1.64
N PRO A 114 -22.25 -18.35 2.80
CA PRO A 114 -21.04 -18.18 3.61
C PRO A 114 -20.32 -19.50 3.90
N GLY A 115 -18.98 -19.46 3.84
CA GLY A 115 -18.13 -20.63 4.14
C GLY A 115 -17.98 -21.64 3.01
N THR A 116 -18.56 -21.41 1.82
CA THR A 116 -18.38 -22.28 0.66
C THR A 116 -16.93 -22.24 0.15
N PHE A 117 -16.29 -21.07 0.17
CA PHE A 117 -14.87 -20.87 -0.16
C PHE A 117 -14.35 -19.55 0.44
N ASP A 118 -13.02 -19.40 0.46
CA ASP A 118 -12.30 -18.16 0.82
C ASP A 118 -11.22 -17.91 -0.23
N ASP A 119 -11.24 -16.74 -0.86
CA ASP A 119 -10.26 -16.36 -1.90
C ASP A 119 -9.07 -15.55 -1.31
N VAL A 120 -9.03 -15.23 -0.03
CA VAL A 120 -7.87 -14.53 0.59
C VAL A 120 -6.57 -15.33 0.42
N PRO A 121 -6.52 -16.66 0.66
CA PRO A 121 -5.31 -17.45 0.43
C PRO A 121 -4.87 -17.47 -1.04
N PHE A 122 -5.81 -17.39 -1.99
CA PHE A 122 -5.49 -17.28 -3.42
C PHE A 122 -4.64 -16.03 -3.70
N PHE A 123 -5.00 -14.87 -3.14
CA PHE A 123 -4.21 -13.63 -3.31
C PHE A 123 -2.82 -13.76 -2.70
N SER A 124 -2.67 -14.42 -1.55
CA SER A 124 -1.34 -14.68 -0.99
C SER A 124 -0.47 -15.49 -1.95
N SER A 125 -1.02 -16.59 -2.52
CA SER A 125 -0.32 -17.43 -3.50
C SER A 125 -0.02 -16.68 -4.80
N LEU A 126 -0.94 -15.80 -5.22
CA LEU A 126 -0.76 -14.99 -6.43
C LEU A 126 0.36 -13.96 -6.26
N ILE A 127 0.46 -13.31 -5.10
CA ILE A 127 1.58 -12.40 -4.77
C ILE A 127 2.91 -13.18 -4.84
N ASP A 128 2.98 -14.38 -4.25
CA ASP A 128 4.21 -15.19 -4.27
C ASP A 128 4.59 -15.60 -5.69
N THR A 129 3.61 -15.98 -6.50
CA THR A 129 3.80 -16.34 -7.91
C THR A 129 4.33 -15.14 -8.72
N ILE A 130 3.74 -13.96 -8.55
CA ILE A 130 4.18 -12.75 -9.25
C ILE A 130 5.58 -12.35 -8.77
N ALA A 131 5.86 -12.39 -7.46
CA ALA A 131 7.17 -12.06 -6.90
C ALA A 131 8.28 -13.02 -7.36
N SER A 132 7.94 -14.26 -7.72
CA SER A 132 8.91 -15.21 -8.27
C SER A 132 9.28 -14.93 -9.73
N ASN A 133 8.44 -14.22 -10.47
CA ASN A 133 8.61 -13.93 -11.89
C ASN A 133 9.00 -12.48 -12.18
N TYR A 134 8.63 -11.56 -11.29
CA TYR A 134 8.84 -10.13 -11.46
C TYR A 134 9.44 -9.50 -10.21
N GLN A 135 10.29 -8.50 -10.38
CA GLN A 135 10.80 -7.68 -9.27
C GLN A 135 9.70 -6.74 -8.79
N ILE A 136 9.00 -7.11 -7.71
CA ILE A 136 7.98 -6.28 -7.09
C ILE A 136 8.46 -5.73 -5.74
N ASP A 137 8.01 -4.52 -5.40
CA ASP A 137 8.15 -3.98 -4.05
C ASP A 137 7.09 -4.60 -3.14
N GLN A 138 7.47 -5.61 -2.38
CA GLN A 138 6.57 -6.34 -1.48
C GLN A 138 6.01 -5.47 -0.35
N ASN A 139 6.55 -4.27 -0.13
CA ASN A 139 6.01 -3.29 0.80
C ASN A 139 4.94 -2.40 0.16
N LYS A 140 4.78 -2.43 -1.17
CA LYS A 140 3.87 -1.58 -1.95
C LYS A 140 2.94 -2.42 -2.81
N ILE A 141 2.13 -3.24 -2.16
CA ILE A 141 1.09 -4.04 -2.79
C ILE A 141 -0.26 -3.47 -2.41
N TYR A 142 -1.10 -3.23 -3.40
CA TYR A 142 -2.38 -2.56 -3.26
C TYR A 142 -3.50 -3.38 -3.88
N ALA A 143 -4.72 -3.13 -3.43
CA ALA A 143 -5.92 -3.71 -4.03
C ALA A 143 -7.01 -2.65 -4.24
N CYS A 144 -7.68 -2.71 -5.38
CA CYS A 144 -8.92 -2.00 -5.63
C CYS A 144 -9.93 -2.94 -6.28
N GLY A 145 -11.21 -2.59 -6.24
CA GLY A 145 -12.22 -3.43 -6.85
C GLY A 145 -13.61 -2.82 -6.83
N TYR A 146 -14.43 -3.29 -7.74
CA TYR A 146 -15.79 -2.82 -7.98
C TYR A 146 -16.83 -3.77 -7.42
N SER A 147 -17.85 -3.27 -6.72
CA SER A 147 -18.99 -4.07 -6.27
C SER A 147 -18.53 -5.29 -5.41
N LEU A 148 -18.79 -6.53 -5.81
CA LEU A 148 -18.23 -7.72 -5.12
C LEU A 148 -16.69 -7.76 -5.13
N GLY A 149 -16.03 -7.13 -6.12
CA GLY A 149 -14.58 -6.88 -6.06
C GLY A 149 -14.20 -5.92 -4.94
N GLY A 150 -15.07 -4.97 -4.61
CA GLY A 150 -14.93 -4.09 -3.45
C GLY A 150 -15.07 -4.84 -2.12
N ASP A 151 -15.98 -5.83 -2.03
CA ASP A 151 -16.05 -6.73 -0.86
C ASP A 151 -14.72 -7.45 -0.66
N MET A 152 -14.19 -8.07 -1.73
CA MET A 152 -12.91 -8.76 -1.66
C MET A 152 -11.76 -7.80 -1.32
N THR A 153 -11.82 -6.57 -1.80
CA THR A 153 -10.85 -5.52 -1.46
C THR A 153 -10.85 -5.25 0.05
N PHE A 154 -12.02 -5.15 0.68
CA PHE A 154 -12.11 -5.05 2.14
C PHE A 154 -11.57 -6.31 2.85
N GLU A 155 -11.90 -7.50 2.36
CA GLU A 155 -11.38 -8.76 2.91
C GLU A 155 -9.83 -8.80 2.89
N LEU A 156 -9.22 -8.34 1.79
CA LEU A 156 -7.77 -8.24 1.68
C LEU A 156 -7.18 -7.25 2.68
N GLY A 157 -7.78 -6.07 2.83
CA GLY A 157 -7.38 -5.10 3.83
C GLY A 157 -7.54 -5.59 5.27
N CYS A 158 -8.51 -6.48 5.52
CA CYS A 158 -8.80 -7.03 6.83
C CYS A 158 -7.92 -8.24 7.19
N LYS A 159 -7.74 -9.17 6.25
CA LYS A 159 -7.16 -10.50 6.53
C LYS A 159 -5.76 -10.69 5.96
N LEU A 160 -5.36 -9.86 4.99
CA LEU A 160 -4.06 -9.94 4.32
C LEU A 160 -3.28 -8.62 4.43
N ASN A 161 -3.59 -7.77 5.41
CA ASN A 161 -2.98 -6.46 5.52
C ASN A 161 -1.47 -6.52 5.87
N ASN A 162 -0.96 -7.66 6.31
CA ASN A 162 0.48 -7.90 6.43
C ASN A 162 1.21 -7.95 5.07
N ARG A 163 0.46 -7.93 3.95
CA ARG A 163 0.97 -7.88 2.58
C ARG A 163 0.37 -6.75 1.75
N ILE A 164 -0.83 -6.27 2.12
CA ILE A 164 -1.57 -5.21 1.40
C ILE A 164 -1.41 -3.89 2.16
N ALA A 165 -0.77 -2.91 1.54
CA ALA A 165 -0.45 -1.62 2.15
C ALA A 165 -1.63 -0.64 2.16
N ALA A 166 -2.45 -0.65 1.10
CA ALA A 166 -3.64 0.19 0.99
C ALA A 166 -4.69 -0.45 0.09
N ILE A 167 -5.95 -0.06 0.30
CA ILE A 167 -7.10 -0.57 -0.43
C ILE A 167 -7.99 0.56 -0.96
N ALA A 168 -8.68 0.29 -2.08
CA ALA A 168 -9.63 1.22 -2.68
C ALA A 168 -10.89 0.51 -3.21
N PRO A 169 -11.84 0.12 -2.33
CA PRO A 169 -13.13 -0.42 -2.75
C PRO A 169 -14.02 0.67 -3.39
N VAL A 170 -14.63 0.34 -4.53
CA VAL A 170 -15.52 1.23 -5.30
C VAL A 170 -16.91 0.62 -5.37
N ALA A 171 -17.93 1.48 -5.21
CA ALA A 171 -19.35 1.11 -5.19
C ALA A 171 -19.64 -0.03 -4.20
N ARG A 172 -19.01 0.04 -2.99
CA ARG A 172 -19.19 -0.94 -1.93
C ARG A 172 -18.91 -0.37 -0.55
N THR A 173 -19.77 -0.70 0.43
CA THR A 173 -19.55 -0.52 1.87
C THR A 173 -19.17 -1.83 2.52
N MET A 174 -18.71 -1.83 3.78
CA MET A 174 -18.31 -3.07 4.48
C MET A 174 -19.51 -3.95 4.82
N GLN A 175 -19.27 -5.25 4.85
CA GLN A 175 -20.21 -6.23 5.40
C GLN A 175 -20.50 -5.92 6.87
N ALA A 176 -21.69 -6.32 7.35
CA ALA A 176 -22.12 -6.13 8.72
C ALA A 176 -21.20 -6.88 9.72
N ASN A 177 -21.14 -6.37 10.94
CA ASN A 177 -20.32 -6.91 12.02
C ASN A 177 -18.81 -7.00 11.68
N PRO A 178 -18.17 -5.94 11.18
CA PRO A 178 -16.77 -5.99 10.76
C PRO A 178 -15.83 -6.49 11.86
N ASN A 179 -16.10 -6.20 13.13
CA ASN A 179 -15.30 -6.69 14.25
C ASN A 179 -15.23 -8.22 14.38
N SER A 180 -16.10 -8.96 13.69
CA SER A 180 -16.10 -10.42 13.72
C SER A 180 -15.13 -11.08 12.73
N PHE A 181 -14.71 -10.35 11.68
CA PHE A 181 -13.87 -10.90 10.62
C PHE A 181 -12.70 -10.02 10.22
N CYS A 182 -12.70 -8.75 10.59
CA CYS A 182 -11.70 -7.76 10.21
C CYS A 182 -10.86 -7.37 11.42
N SER A 183 -9.58 -7.72 11.41
CA SER A 183 -8.62 -7.43 12.47
C SER A 183 -7.26 -7.11 11.86
N PRO A 184 -7.14 -5.99 11.12
CA PRO A 184 -5.87 -5.60 10.53
C PRO A 184 -4.79 -5.44 11.62
N SER A 185 -3.56 -5.84 11.33
CA SER A 185 -2.45 -5.81 12.31
C SER A 185 -1.74 -4.46 12.40
N HIS A 186 -1.99 -3.57 11.43
CA HIS A 186 -1.38 -2.23 11.36
C HIS A 186 -2.32 -1.26 10.62
N PRO A 187 -2.13 0.07 10.74
CA PRO A 187 -2.89 1.06 9.99
C PRO A 187 -2.83 0.81 8.48
N THR A 188 -3.98 0.86 7.82
CA THR A 188 -4.14 0.58 6.39
C THR A 188 -4.76 1.78 5.70
N GLY A 189 -4.19 2.25 4.59
CA GLY A 189 -4.82 3.28 3.76
C GLY A 189 -6.11 2.78 3.11
N VAL A 190 -7.22 3.51 3.27
CA VAL A 190 -8.53 3.13 2.72
C VAL A 190 -9.15 4.31 1.97
N LEU A 191 -9.36 4.15 0.66
CA LEU A 191 -10.18 5.06 -0.15
C LEU A 191 -11.46 4.36 -0.53
N THR A 192 -12.62 5.00 -0.33
CA THR A 192 -13.89 4.54 -0.92
C THR A 192 -14.37 5.52 -1.97
N ILE A 193 -14.99 5.03 -3.05
CA ILE A 193 -15.68 5.85 -4.05
C ILE A 193 -17.12 5.37 -4.11
N LEU A 194 -18.05 6.18 -3.60
CA LEU A 194 -19.43 5.76 -3.33
C LEU A 194 -20.47 6.72 -3.92
N GLY A 195 -21.45 6.18 -4.64
CA GLY A 195 -22.59 6.91 -5.15
C GLY A 195 -23.70 7.02 -4.11
N THR A 196 -24.25 8.23 -3.87
CA THR A 196 -25.32 8.41 -2.87
C THR A 196 -26.68 7.90 -3.34
N ALA A 197 -26.86 7.67 -4.65
CA ALA A 197 -28.06 7.08 -5.26
C ALA A 197 -27.84 5.64 -5.75
N ASP A 198 -26.76 4.99 -5.30
CA ASP A 198 -26.52 3.58 -5.60
C ASP A 198 -27.64 2.72 -5.03
N SER A 199 -28.37 2.03 -5.93
CA SER A 199 -29.49 1.16 -5.57
C SER A 199 -29.07 -0.31 -5.36
N VAL A 200 -27.82 -0.66 -5.68
CA VAL A 200 -27.26 -2.02 -5.52
C VAL A 200 -26.45 -2.08 -4.23
N SER A 201 -25.50 -1.15 -4.07
CA SER A 201 -24.67 -1.01 -2.88
C SER A 201 -25.11 0.24 -2.11
N VAL A 202 -26.25 0.13 -1.44
CA VAL A 202 -26.95 1.29 -0.85
C VAL A 202 -26.03 2.03 0.11
N TYR A 203 -25.85 3.33 -0.13
CA TYR A 203 -24.96 4.23 0.63
C TYR A 203 -25.21 4.19 2.15
N ASN A 204 -26.47 4.05 2.55
CA ASN A 204 -26.90 4.00 3.94
C ASN A 204 -26.93 2.58 4.55
N GLY A 205 -26.33 1.60 3.84
CA GLY A 205 -26.29 0.21 4.27
C GLY A 205 -27.47 -0.62 3.74
N ILE A 206 -27.38 -1.92 3.92
CA ILE A 206 -28.38 -2.87 3.41
C ILE A 206 -28.89 -3.74 4.55
N THR A 207 -30.20 -3.69 4.78
CA THR A 207 -30.92 -4.50 5.76
C THR A 207 -32.08 -5.24 5.08
N TYR A 208 -32.13 -6.56 5.23
CA TYR A 208 -33.25 -7.39 4.77
C TYR A 208 -33.86 -8.17 5.93
N PHE A 209 -35.17 -8.11 6.08
CA PHE A 209 -35.90 -8.80 7.17
C PHE A 209 -35.35 -8.54 8.57
N GLY A 210 -34.89 -7.32 8.82
CA GLY A 210 -34.30 -6.90 10.10
C GLY A 210 -32.87 -7.38 10.36
N VAL A 211 -32.23 -8.03 9.37
CA VAL A 211 -30.83 -8.43 9.43
C VAL A 211 -30.00 -7.47 8.59
N GLU A 212 -29.01 -6.82 9.18
CA GLU A 212 -28.04 -5.98 8.49
C GLU A 212 -27.04 -6.86 7.73
N TYR A 213 -26.87 -6.61 6.43
CA TYR A 213 -25.90 -7.30 5.57
C TYR A 213 -24.68 -6.44 5.27
N TYR A 214 -24.91 -5.13 5.10
CA TYR A 214 -23.86 -4.14 4.86
C TYR A 214 -24.12 -2.93 5.75
N ILE A 215 -23.08 -2.44 6.41
CA ILE A 215 -23.14 -1.21 7.17
C ILE A 215 -23.13 0.01 6.25
N SER A 216 -23.57 1.18 6.75
CA SER A 216 -23.55 2.41 5.97
C SER A 216 -22.13 2.86 5.61
N ALA A 217 -22.00 3.74 4.62
CA ALA A 217 -20.75 4.43 4.29
C ALA A 217 -20.14 5.10 5.54
N ALA A 218 -20.96 5.84 6.30
CA ALA A 218 -20.49 6.48 7.53
C ALA A 218 -19.93 5.47 8.54
N ALA A 219 -20.62 4.36 8.77
CA ALA A 219 -20.14 3.31 9.69
C ALA A 219 -18.85 2.64 9.18
N THR A 220 -18.74 2.44 7.85
CA THR A 220 -17.52 1.91 7.21
C THR A 220 -16.32 2.83 7.48
N HIS A 221 -16.49 4.14 7.29
CA HIS A 221 -15.39 5.10 7.49
C HIS A 221 -15.01 5.24 8.97
N ILE A 222 -15.97 5.26 9.88
CA ILE A 222 -15.72 5.30 11.33
C ILE A 222 -14.97 4.05 11.79
N TYR A 223 -15.33 2.87 11.26
CA TYR A 223 -14.60 1.64 11.55
C TYR A 223 -13.11 1.77 11.19
N TRP A 224 -12.81 2.17 9.94
CA TRP A 224 -11.42 2.30 9.49
C TRP A 224 -10.69 3.48 10.13
N ALA A 225 -11.36 4.60 10.36
CA ALA A 225 -10.80 5.75 11.08
C ALA A 225 -10.38 5.36 12.50
N THR A 226 -11.26 4.64 13.22
CA THR A 226 -10.97 4.13 14.56
C THR A 226 -9.79 3.16 14.56
N HIS A 227 -9.80 2.20 13.62
CA HIS A 227 -8.70 1.24 13.48
C HIS A 227 -7.35 1.93 13.21
N ASN A 228 -7.35 2.95 12.37
CA ASN A 228 -6.15 3.70 11.98
C ASN A 228 -5.77 4.81 12.99
N ASN A 229 -6.42 4.89 14.16
CA ASN A 229 -6.22 5.95 15.16
C ASN A 229 -6.43 7.36 14.58
N CYS A 230 -7.31 7.51 13.61
CA CYS A 230 -7.73 8.79 13.08
C CYS A 230 -8.82 9.42 13.94
N ASP A 231 -8.96 10.74 13.87
CA ASP A 231 -10.15 11.43 14.35
C ASP A 231 -11.39 10.88 13.62
N THR A 232 -12.47 10.70 14.33
CA THR A 232 -13.75 10.25 13.75
C THR A 232 -14.51 11.35 13.01
N THR A 233 -14.07 12.60 13.11
CA THR A 233 -14.59 13.74 12.37
C THR A 233 -13.76 13.98 11.12
N ALA A 234 -14.39 13.89 9.95
CA ALA A 234 -13.72 14.14 8.67
C ALA A 234 -13.53 15.63 8.40
N THR A 235 -12.46 15.97 7.71
CA THR A 235 -12.39 17.20 6.93
C THR A 235 -13.06 17.01 5.58
N VAL A 236 -13.73 18.04 5.05
CA VAL A 236 -14.48 17.95 3.79
C VAL A 236 -13.95 18.97 2.80
N ASN A 237 -13.64 18.51 1.60
CA ASN A 237 -13.25 19.34 0.46
C ASN A 237 -14.20 19.10 -0.72
N ILE A 238 -14.70 20.16 -1.31
CA ILE A 238 -15.52 20.08 -2.52
C ILE A 238 -14.59 19.90 -3.72
N VAL A 239 -14.66 18.74 -4.35
CA VAL A 239 -13.90 18.42 -5.58
C VAL A 239 -14.62 19.00 -6.80
N SER A 240 -15.94 18.89 -6.81
CA SER A 240 -16.83 19.43 -7.85
C SER A 240 -18.24 19.58 -7.31
N PRO A 241 -19.20 20.18 -8.04
CA PRO A 241 -20.59 20.27 -7.59
C PRO A 241 -21.25 18.93 -7.27
N SER A 242 -20.74 17.83 -7.82
CA SER A 242 -21.28 16.48 -7.60
C SER A 242 -20.33 15.54 -6.85
N VAL A 243 -19.15 16.01 -6.39
CA VAL A 243 -18.18 15.16 -5.69
C VAL A 243 -17.60 15.89 -4.50
N GLU A 244 -17.72 15.28 -3.34
CA GLU A 244 -17.11 15.71 -2.07
C GLU A 244 -16.02 14.69 -1.67
N ARG A 245 -14.87 15.20 -1.21
CA ARG A 245 -13.81 14.37 -0.59
C ARG A 245 -13.88 14.55 0.91
N TYR A 246 -14.11 13.47 1.61
CA TYR A 246 -13.99 13.37 3.06
C TYR A 246 -12.64 12.75 3.40
N SER A 247 -11.97 13.24 4.43
CA SER A 247 -10.67 12.74 4.86
C SER A 247 -10.58 12.64 6.38
N TRP A 248 -10.20 11.49 6.87
CA TRP A 248 -9.97 11.22 8.29
C TRP A 248 -8.47 11.07 8.54
N SER A 249 -7.97 11.87 9.47
CA SER A 249 -6.54 11.97 9.75
C SER A 249 -6.27 11.72 11.22
N THR A 250 -5.08 11.24 11.54
CA THR A 250 -4.59 11.15 12.91
C THR A 250 -4.35 12.54 13.50
N ALA A 251 -4.17 12.65 14.80
CA ALA A 251 -3.81 13.91 15.46
C ALA A 251 -2.51 14.54 14.92
N SER A 252 -1.62 13.74 14.32
CA SER A 252 -0.41 14.20 13.63
C SER A 252 -0.65 14.67 12.18
N GLY A 253 -1.90 14.66 11.70
CA GLY A 253 -2.27 15.07 10.35
C GLY A 253 -2.05 14.03 9.27
N CYS A 254 -1.79 12.76 9.64
CA CYS A 254 -1.66 11.68 8.68
C CYS A 254 -3.05 11.19 8.25
N THR A 255 -3.40 11.36 6.99
CA THR A 255 -4.68 10.88 6.44
C THR A 255 -4.57 9.40 6.09
N TYR A 256 -5.45 8.58 6.65
CA TYR A 256 -5.50 7.14 6.37
C TYR A 256 -6.81 6.69 5.73
N VAL A 257 -7.89 7.44 5.89
CA VAL A 257 -9.19 7.11 5.32
C VAL A 257 -9.68 8.27 4.49
N GLU A 258 -10.11 8.00 3.25
CA GLU A 258 -10.75 8.97 2.39
C GLU A 258 -12.03 8.39 1.76
N GLU A 259 -13.01 9.25 1.54
CA GLU A 259 -14.16 8.96 0.71
C GLU A 259 -14.26 9.98 -0.42
N LEU A 260 -14.47 9.51 -1.64
CA LEU A 260 -15.02 10.30 -2.72
C LEU A 260 -16.52 10.00 -2.81
N LYS A 261 -17.31 10.89 -2.21
CA LYS A 261 -18.76 10.79 -2.20
C LYS A 261 -19.33 11.43 -3.45
N VAL A 262 -19.90 10.60 -4.33
CA VAL A 262 -20.51 11.04 -5.59
C VAL A 262 -21.99 11.31 -5.35
N ILE A 263 -22.36 12.59 -5.28
CA ILE A 263 -23.73 13.03 -5.02
C ILE A 263 -24.60 12.68 -6.22
N GLY A 264 -25.68 11.92 -5.99
CA GLY A 264 -26.56 11.42 -7.05
C GLY A 264 -25.93 10.32 -7.93
N GLY A 265 -24.69 9.90 -7.66
CA GLY A 265 -24.03 8.79 -8.35
C GLY A 265 -24.71 7.46 -8.06
N GLY A 266 -24.71 6.56 -9.03
CA GLY A 266 -25.25 5.21 -8.96
C GLY A 266 -24.21 4.17 -8.60
N HIS A 267 -24.44 2.94 -9.10
CA HIS A 267 -23.50 1.82 -8.98
C HIS A 267 -22.42 1.95 -10.05
N ASP A 268 -21.54 2.92 -9.88
CA ASP A 268 -20.67 3.46 -10.91
C ASP A 268 -19.18 3.07 -10.69
N TRP A 269 -18.41 3.07 -11.79
CA TRP A 269 -16.97 3.27 -11.78
C TRP A 269 -16.68 4.61 -12.44
N PRO A 270 -16.57 5.71 -11.66
CA PRO A 270 -16.41 7.04 -12.21
C PRO A 270 -15.25 7.16 -13.19
N GLY A 271 -15.47 7.90 -14.27
CA GLY A 271 -14.49 8.06 -15.35
C GLY A 271 -14.56 6.98 -16.44
N SER A 272 -15.26 5.85 -16.20
CA SER A 272 -15.52 4.81 -17.20
C SER A 272 -17.01 4.67 -17.51
N PHE A 273 -17.84 4.54 -16.48
CA PHE A 273 -19.31 4.55 -16.59
C PHE A 273 -19.93 5.21 -15.36
N GLY A 274 -21.12 5.78 -15.56
CA GLY A 274 -21.84 6.57 -14.56
C GLY A 274 -21.30 7.99 -14.43
N ASN A 275 -20.78 8.37 -13.29
CA ASN A 275 -20.24 9.71 -13.07
C ASN A 275 -18.93 9.93 -13.83
N MET A 276 -18.84 11.02 -14.60
CA MET A 276 -17.66 11.37 -15.41
C MET A 276 -16.90 12.59 -14.89
N THR A 277 -17.21 13.06 -13.67
CA THR A 277 -16.59 14.26 -13.10
C THR A 277 -15.19 13.98 -12.54
N ILE A 278 -14.97 12.74 -12.07
CA ILE A 278 -13.69 12.24 -11.61
C ILE A 278 -13.35 10.96 -12.36
N ASP A 279 -12.08 10.57 -12.35
CA ASP A 279 -11.60 9.29 -12.87
C ASP A 279 -11.15 8.41 -11.70
N ALA A 280 -11.90 7.34 -11.44
CA ALA A 280 -11.63 6.42 -10.35
C ALA A 280 -10.23 5.80 -10.45
N ASN A 281 -9.74 5.51 -11.66
CA ASN A 281 -8.42 4.93 -11.85
C ASN A 281 -7.32 5.88 -11.36
N ILE A 282 -7.44 7.17 -11.68
CA ILE A 282 -6.50 8.21 -11.25
C ILE A 282 -6.57 8.41 -9.74
N GLU A 283 -7.78 8.55 -9.21
CA GLU A 283 -8.00 8.77 -7.77
C GLU A 283 -7.48 7.61 -6.92
N ILE A 284 -7.73 6.37 -7.36
CA ILE A 284 -7.24 5.16 -6.71
C ILE A 284 -5.71 5.17 -6.65
N TRP A 285 -5.04 5.36 -7.80
CA TRP A 285 -3.58 5.33 -7.82
C TRP A 285 -2.96 6.46 -6.99
N GLN A 286 -3.46 7.68 -7.13
CA GLN A 286 -3.02 8.83 -6.35
C GLN A 286 -3.18 8.62 -4.83
N PHE A 287 -4.18 7.84 -4.42
CA PHE A 287 -4.37 7.49 -3.02
C PHE A 287 -3.42 6.37 -2.60
N VAL A 288 -3.50 5.17 -3.20
CA VAL A 288 -2.81 3.98 -2.70
C VAL A 288 -1.29 4.10 -2.77
N SER A 289 -0.75 4.80 -3.79
CA SER A 289 0.70 4.98 -3.96
C SER A 289 1.38 5.80 -2.86
N ARG A 290 0.60 6.46 -2.01
CA ARG A 290 1.10 7.20 -0.83
C ARG A 290 1.49 6.28 0.33
N TYR A 291 1.16 4.99 0.27
CA TYR A 291 1.33 4.04 1.38
C TYR A 291 2.35 2.97 1.06
N ASP A 292 2.99 2.49 2.11
CA ASP A 292 3.66 1.19 2.14
C ASP A 292 3.11 0.35 3.31
N ILE A 293 3.66 -0.85 3.50
CA ILE A 293 3.23 -1.76 4.57
C ILE A 293 3.40 -1.17 5.99
N ASN A 294 4.16 -0.09 6.14
CA ASN A 294 4.35 0.61 7.41
C ASN A 294 3.37 1.80 7.58
N GLY A 295 2.52 2.05 6.58
CA GLY A 295 1.52 3.12 6.58
C GLY A 295 1.81 4.24 5.57
N LEU A 296 1.34 5.47 5.85
CA LEU A 296 1.51 6.62 4.96
C LEU A 296 2.99 7.02 4.87
N ILE A 297 3.57 6.94 3.67
CA ILE A 297 4.98 7.24 3.41
C ILE A 297 5.28 8.70 3.79
N GLY A 298 6.32 8.88 4.61
CA GLY A 298 6.71 10.20 5.10
C GLY A 298 5.82 10.74 6.22
N CYS A 299 4.77 10.01 6.60
CA CYS A 299 4.01 10.38 7.78
C CYS A 299 4.74 9.90 9.03
N ILE A 300 5.25 10.85 9.76
CA ILE A 300 5.72 10.59 11.10
C ILE A 300 4.47 10.45 11.95
N ASN A 301 4.07 9.23 12.23
CA ASN A 301 3.05 8.96 13.24
C ASN A 301 3.62 9.45 14.58
N THR A 302 3.35 10.71 14.88
CA THR A 302 3.53 11.26 16.23
C THR A 302 2.31 10.86 17.09
N SER A 303 1.78 9.64 16.91
CA SER A 303 1.08 9.03 18.02
C SER A 303 2.11 9.04 19.13
N ILE A 304 1.84 9.85 20.13
CA ILE A 304 2.44 9.77 21.43
C ILE A 304 2.05 8.37 21.96
N ILE A 305 2.74 7.35 21.48
CA ILE A 305 3.18 6.37 22.43
C ILE A 305 4.08 7.25 23.30
N GLU A 306 3.68 7.54 24.53
CA GLU A 306 4.64 7.56 25.60
C GLU A 306 5.31 6.17 25.56
N ASP A 307 6.08 5.92 24.53
CA ASP A 307 7.19 5.02 24.61
C ASP A 307 8.13 5.74 25.59
N ASN A 308 7.82 5.51 26.85
CA ASN A 308 8.89 5.29 27.78
C ASN A 308 9.70 4.18 27.11
N VAL A 309 10.61 4.55 26.18
CA VAL A 309 11.59 3.63 25.61
C VAL A 309 12.47 3.26 26.80
N GLN A 310 11.88 2.37 27.58
CA GLN A 310 12.50 1.76 28.72
C GLN A 310 13.38 0.66 28.15
N THR A 311 14.54 1.06 27.63
CA THR A 311 15.63 0.09 27.55
C THR A 311 15.95 -0.31 29.00
N ASP A 312 16.44 -1.50 29.22
CA ASP A 312 16.72 -1.99 30.58
C ASP A 312 17.66 -1.04 31.36
N ASN A 313 18.41 -0.17 30.67
CA ASN A 313 19.46 0.68 31.24
C ASN A 313 19.23 2.20 31.14
N TYR A 314 18.39 2.69 30.19
CA TYR A 314 18.15 4.13 29.99
C TYR A 314 16.67 4.44 29.83
N LYS A 315 16.24 5.57 30.40
CA LYS A 315 14.92 6.16 30.13
C LYS A 315 15.11 7.59 29.64
N VAL A 316 14.42 7.96 28.58
CA VAL A 316 14.56 9.25 27.90
C VAL A 316 13.22 9.96 27.91
N PHE A 317 13.17 11.17 28.48
CA PHE A 317 11.93 11.94 28.58
C PHE A 317 12.19 13.45 28.74
N PRO A 318 11.23 14.32 28.35
CA PRO A 318 10.07 13.97 27.53
C PRO A 318 10.49 13.59 26.10
N ASN A 319 9.75 12.71 25.46
CA ASN A 319 9.90 12.41 24.05
C ASN A 319 8.51 12.13 23.45
N PRO A 320 7.92 13.06 22.70
CA PRO A 320 8.53 14.27 22.12
C PRO A 320 9.00 15.32 23.15
N PHE A 321 10.00 16.14 22.73
CA PHE A 321 10.57 17.21 23.52
C PHE A 321 10.50 18.56 22.78
N HIS A 322 10.59 19.67 23.54
CA HIS A 322 10.63 21.04 22.98
C HIS A 322 12.05 21.62 22.99
N GLU A 323 12.59 21.89 24.16
CA GLU A 323 13.88 22.55 24.30
C GLU A 323 14.95 21.67 24.92
N GLU A 324 14.55 20.79 25.84
CA GLU A 324 15.48 19.95 26.59
C GLU A 324 14.97 18.52 26.71
N LEU A 325 15.90 17.62 26.94
CA LEU A 325 15.68 16.18 27.05
C LEU A 325 16.43 15.64 28.28
N THR A 326 15.81 14.82 29.09
CA THR A 326 16.44 14.16 30.23
C THR A 326 16.68 12.69 29.93
N ILE A 327 17.90 12.23 30.20
CA ILE A 327 18.29 10.82 30.12
C ILE A 327 18.48 10.32 31.56
N GLU A 328 17.62 9.43 32.02
CA GLU A 328 17.77 8.68 33.26
C GLU A 328 18.62 7.43 33.01
N VAL A 329 19.68 7.25 33.76
CA VAL A 329 20.59 6.10 33.72
C VAL A 329 20.29 5.19 34.91
N LYS A 330 19.88 3.95 34.67
CA LYS A 330 19.48 3.00 35.70
C LYS A 330 20.61 2.11 36.22
N SER A 331 21.71 1.99 35.50
CA SER A 331 22.87 1.19 35.89
C SER A 331 24.17 1.80 35.37
N ASP A 332 25.26 1.55 36.08
CA ASP A 332 26.64 2.03 35.87
C ASP A 332 26.84 3.29 35.03
N ILE A 333 27.21 4.33 35.72
CA ILE A 333 27.31 5.70 35.29
C ILE A 333 28.68 5.91 34.61
N SER A 334 28.71 6.18 33.41
CA SER A 334 29.70 6.82 32.52
C SER A 334 29.61 6.25 31.14
N ASN A 335 28.68 6.80 30.37
CA ASN A 335 28.52 6.43 28.98
C ASN A 335 28.55 7.67 28.12
N ASP A 336 29.18 7.58 26.97
CA ASP A 336 29.11 8.61 25.95
C ASP A 336 27.75 8.51 25.23
N PHE A 337 27.15 9.65 24.92
CA PHE A 337 25.99 9.74 24.04
C PHE A 337 26.34 10.53 22.78
N LYS A 338 25.62 10.22 21.68
CA LYS A 338 25.68 10.96 20.42
C LYS A 338 24.28 11.15 19.89
N ILE A 339 23.98 12.35 19.40
CA ILE A 339 22.72 12.65 18.71
C ILE A 339 23.04 12.97 17.25
N HIS A 340 22.37 12.26 16.34
CA HIS A 340 22.50 12.44 14.90
C HIS A 340 21.16 12.88 14.31
N ASN A 341 21.20 13.58 13.18
CA ASN A 341 20.01 13.77 12.36
C ASN A 341 19.70 12.49 11.53
N VAL A 342 18.58 12.51 10.81
CA VAL A 342 18.10 11.34 10.01
C VAL A 342 19.02 10.97 8.84
N VAL A 343 19.94 11.85 8.43
CA VAL A 343 20.95 11.56 7.40
C VAL A 343 22.28 11.10 7.98
N GLY A 344 22.35 10.92 9.31
CA GLY A 344 23.53 10.38 10.00
C GLY A 344 24.58 11.43 10.39
N GLU A 345 24.32 12.73 10.21
CA GLU A 345 25.22 13.81 10.63
C GLU A 345 25.19 13.97 12.15
N LEU A 346 26.36 14.04 12.77
CA LEU A 346 26.48 14.25 14.22
C LEU A 346 26.07 15.69 14.60
N ILE A 347 25.03 15.79 15.41
CA ILE A 347 24.49 17.06 15.90
C ILE A 347 25.17 17.46 17.21
N THR A 348 25.22 16.55 18.18
CA THR A 348 25.88 16.80 19.47
C THR A 348 26.31 15.46 20.10
N SER A 349 27.24 15.56 21.03
CA SER A 349 27.70 14.43 21.84
C SER A 349 28.14 14.87 23.20
N GLY A 350 28.15 13.95 24.16
CA GLY A 350 28.57 14.24 25.54
C GLY A 350 28.69 12.99 26.40
N LYS A 351 28.83 13.20 27.69
CA LYS A 351 28.93 12.13 28.69
C LYS A 351 27.75 12.18 29.65
N LEU A 352 27.26 11.02 29.98
CA LEU A 352 26.26 10.82 31.03
C LEU A 352 27.02 10.55 32.34
N ASN A 353 27.02 11.53 33.24
CA ASN A 353 27.85 11.50 34.47
C ASN A 353 27.02 11.40 35.76
N SER A 354 25.70 11.38 35.64
CA SER A 354 24.73 11.29 36.75
C SER A 354 23.57 10.42 36.42
N GLN A 355 22.74 10.08 37.41
CA GLN A 355 21.51 9.33 37.21
C GLN A 355 20.55 10.06 36.27
N PHE A 356 20.45 11.39 36.37
CA PHE A 356 19.63 12.22 35.49
C PHE A 356 20.54 13.22 34.79
N ASN A 357 20.53 13.23 33.47
CA ASN A 357 21.33 14.10 32.62
C ASN A 357 20.39 14.87 31.68
N THR A 358 20.29 16.18 31.88
CA THR A 358 19.51 17.06 31.00
C THR A 358 20.39 17.60 29.89
N ILE A 359 19.89 17.55 28.66
CA ILE A 359 20.57 17.98 27.45
C ILE A 359 19.74 19.10 26.83
N ASP A 360 20.34 20.28 26.69
CA ASP A 360 19.74 21.40 25.98
C ASP A 360 19.84 21.17 24.46
N LEU A 361 18.70 21.15 23.83
CA LEU A 361 18.51 20.96 22.38
C LEU A 361 17.61 22.06 21.79
N SER A 362 17.52 23.21 22.49
CA SER A 362 16.68 24.35 22.11
C SER A 362 17.01 24.89 20.71
N SER A 363 18.29 24.82 20.32
CA SER A 363 18.79 25.29 19.02
C SER A 363 18.41 24.42 17.84
N LEU A 364 17.87 23.21 18.08
CA LEU A 364 17.50 22.28 17.00
C LEU A 364 16.18 22.69 16.34
N ALA A 365 16.08 22.46 15.04
CA ALA A 365 14.81 22.58 14.33
C ALA A 365 13.85 21.41 14.70
N PRO A 366 12.52 21.62 14.65
CA PRO A 366 11.56 20.53 14.77
C PRO A 366 11.85 19.43 13.73
N ASN A 367 12.17 18.23 14.19
CA ASN A 367 12.54 17.10 13.35
C ASN A 367 12.71 15.83 14.20
N VAL A 368 13.02 14.71 13.54
CA VAL A 368 13.47 13.47 14.18
C VAL A 368 15.00 13.46 14.28
N TYR A 369 15.49 12.99 15.43
CA TYR A 369 16.91 12.78 15.72
C TYR A 369 17.10 11.36 16.26
N ILE A 370 18.32 10.85 16.24
CA ILE A 370 18.69 9.54 16.76
C ILE A 370 19.72 9.73 17.87
N LEU A 371 19.33 9.35 19.08
CA LEU A 371 20.22 9.28 20.23
C LEU A 371 20.87 7.89 20.30
N ASN A 372 22.18 7.85 20.28
CA ASN A 372 22.95 6.62 20.45
C ASN A 372 23.69 6.65 21.80
N ILE A 373 23.49 5.59 22.61
CA ILE A 373 24.21 5.35 23.86
C ILE A 373 24.70 3.91 23.85
N LYS A 374 26.02 3.68 23.84
CA LYS A 374 26.63 2.35 23.63
C LYS A 374 26.05 1.69 22.35
N ASN A 375 25.43 0.52 22.51
CA ASN A 375 24.82 -0.26 21.43
C ASN A 375 23.30 -0.03 21.29
N GLN A 376 22.78 1.02 21.91
CA GLN A 376 21.34 1.34 21.87
C GLN A 376 21.11 2.61 21.07
N SER A 377 20.11 2.58 20.19
CA SER A 377 19.65 3.72 19.41
C SER A 377 18.21 4.05 19.81
N ILE A 378 17.98 5.30 20.18
CA ILE A 378 16.70 5.82 20.64
C ILE A 378 16.27 6.94 19.70
N ARG A 379 15.07 6.85 19.19
CA ARG A 379 14.48 7.90 18.37
C ARG A 379 14.03 9.06 19.26
N LEU A 380 14.41 10.28 18.89
CA LEU A 380 13.99 11.51 19.53
C LEU A 380 13.11 12.32 18.58
N VAL A 381 12.06 12.93 19.10
CA VAL A 381 11.14 13.78 18.31
C VAL A 381 11.15 15.18 18.93
N LYS A 382 11.66 16.18 18.18
CA LYS A 382 11.56 17.59 18.57
C LYS A 382 10.31 18.20 17.95
N THR A 383 9.49 18.80 18.78
CA THR A 383 8.30 19.55 18.39
C THR A 383 8.57 21.06 18.38
N LYS A 384 7.62 21.84 17.83
CA LYS A 384 7.71 23.30 17.77
C LYS A 384 7.60 23.90 19.16
#